data_078ba7e637be7c6566829e32508669de
#
_entry.id   078ba7e637be7c6566829e32508669de
#
_cell.length_a   1.000
_cell.length_b   1.000
_cell.length_c   1.000
_cell.angle_alpha   90.00
_cell.angle_beta   90.00
_cell.angle_gamma   90.00
#
_symmetry.space_group_name_H-M   'P 1'
#
loop_
_entity.id
_entity.type
_entity.pdbx_description
1 polymer ?
#
loop_
_entity_poly.entity_id
_entity_poly.type
_entity_poly.pdbx_seq_one_letter_code
_entity_poly.pdbx_strand_id
1 'polypeptide(L)'
;MNKGYPTNLTDNQWQILEKILDPTRRKRINPLRDIVNAMLYLIKTGCQWRMIPKDFPPYNTVYYYFRKWKNEGVLEDMMDTLREKVRVSMGKEDTPSLGIMDSRSVKTSHHVDSDRGIDGNKKIKGRKQQAVVDTLGLPMALAIHEANIHDSVGAVSVVKVMIDRFPRLRKILADGGYQGETLANIVKKDLGCELSVVLRPNESSKKFSVIPKRWIVERSFSWLENFRRVAIDYEFFSESSLAMLQIAFSAIMLKKLL
;
A
#
# COMPACT_ATOMS: atom_id res chain seq x y z
N MET A 1 -22.42 21.64 -17.44
CA MET A 1 -21.15 21.44 -16.75
C MET A 1 -21.25 20.13 -16.00
N ASN A 2 -20.58 19.10 -16.47
CA ASN A 2 -20.55 17.82 -15.77
C ASN A 2 -19.69 18.00 -14.51
N LYS A 3 -20.33 18.22 -13.36
CA LYS A 3 -19.62 18.33 -12.07
C LYS A 3 -19.11 16.93 -11.71
N GLY A 4 -17.91 16.63 -12.16
CA GLY A 4 -17.25 15.39 -11.79
C GLY A 4 -17.13 15.22 -10.27
N TYR A 5 -16.95 13.99 -9.81
CA TYR A 5 -16.70 13.72 -8.39
C TYR A 5 -15.32 14.28 -7.96
N PRO A 6 -15.17 14.70 -6.70
CA PRO A 6 -13.87 15.18 -6.18
C PRO A 6 -12.73 14.14 -6.26
N THR A 7 -13.09 12.88 -6.53
CA THR A 7 -12.15 11.77 -6.70
C THR A 7 -11.71 11.58 -8.15
N ASN A 8 -12.32 12.29 -9.10
CA ASN A 8 -12.00 12.14 -10.52
C ASN A 8 -10.59 12.67 -10.82
N LEU A 9 -9.91 11.97 -11.70
CA LEU A 9 -8.59 12.35 -12.18
C LEU A 9 -8.64 13.67 -12.94
N THR A 10 -7.67 14.53 -12.69
CA THR A 10 -7.38 15.66 -13.58
C THR A 10 -6.78 15.15 -14.90
N ASP A 11 -6.72 16.00 -15.92
CA ASP A 11 -6.13 15.61 -17.21
C ASP A 11 -4.65 15.25 -17.07
N ASN A 12 -3.91 15.99 -16.26
CA ASN A 12 -2.51 15.70 -15.98
C ASN A 12 -2.32 14.35 -15.30
N GLN A 13 -3.15 14.03 -14.29
CA GLN A 13 -3.11 12.73 -13.62
C GLN A 13 -3.45 11.59 -14.58
N TRP A 14 -4.45 11.79 -15.44
CA TRP A 14 -4.80 10.78 -16.43
C TRP A 14 -3.68 10.53 -17.43
N GLN A 15 -3.03 11.59 -17.96
CA GLN A 15 -1.90 11.44 -18.87
C GLN A 15 -0.75 10.60 -18.30
N ILE A 16 -0.53 10.68 -16.98
CA ILE A 16 0.45 9.84 -16.29
C ILE A 16 0.01 8.37 -16.28
N LEU A 17 -1.26 8.12 -15.88
CA LEU A 17 -1.80 6.78 -15.76
C LEU A 17 -2.06 6.11 -17.11
N GLU A 18 -2.47 6.86 -18.11
CA GLU A 18 -2.74 6.34 -19.46
C GLU A 18 -1.52 5.60 -20.04
N LYS A 19 -0.32 6.13 -19.81
CA LYS A 19 0.93 5.50 -20.27
C LYS A 19 1.19 4.15 -19.60
N ILE A 20 0.69 3.95 -18.39
CA ILE A 20 0.86 2.71 -17.60
C ILE A 20 -0.26 1.72 -17.95
N LEU A 21 -1.51 2.20 -17.94
CA LEU A 21 -2.70 1.34 -18.02
C LEU A 21 -3.15 1.04 -19.45
N ASP A 22 -2.79 1.89 -20.41
CA ASP A 22 -3.20 1.76 -21.81
C ASP A 22 -2.09 2.13 -22.80
N PRO A 23 -0.95 1.44 -22.77
CA PRO A 23 0.18 1.75 -23.65
C PRO A 23 -0.19 1.60 -25.15
N THR A 24 -1.19 0.80 -25.47
CA THR A 24 -1.64 0.53 -26.85
C THR A 24 -2.81 1.41 -27.31
N ARG A 25 -3.40 2.22 -26.42
CA ARG A 25 -4.53 3.11 -26.68
C ARG A 25 -5.68 2.44 -27.45
N ARG A 26 -6.07 1.25 -27.00
CA ARG A 26 -7.17 0.50 -27.64
C ARG A 26 -8.50 1.24 -27.50
N LYS A 27 -9.29 1.27 -28.56
CA LYS A 27 -10.66 1.76 -28.50
C LYS A 27 -11.52 0.83 -27.63
N ARG A 28 -12.24 1.39 -26.65
CA ARG A 28 -13.11 0.68 -25.70
C ARG A 28 -14.48 1.33 -25.64
N ILE A 29 -15.50 0.56 -25.30
CA ILE A 29 -16.85 1.09 -25.07
C ILE A 29 -16.85 2.01 -23.84
N ASN A 30 -16.18 1.56 -22.76
CA ASN A 30 -16.01 2.35 -21.53
C ASN A 30 -14.57 2.87 -21.47
N PRO A 31 -14.34 4.19 -21.42
CA PRO A 31 -13.00 4.75 -21.28
C PRO A 31 -12.31 4.26 -20.00
N LEU A 32 -11.03 3.91 -20.08
CA LEU A 32 -10.29 3.45 -18.90
C LEU A 32 -10.21 4.52 -17.81
N ARG A 33 -10.19 5.81 -18.20
CA ARG A 33 -10.22 6.91 -17.24
C ARG A 33 -11.45 6.83 -16.32
N ASP A 34 -12.62 6.53 -16.89
CA ASP A 34 -13.85 6.44 -16.11
C ASP A 34 -13.87 5.20 -15.21
N ILE A 35 -13.26 4.11 -15.66
CA ILE A 35 -13.07 2.90 -14.86
C ILE A 35 -12.15 3.20 -13.66
N VAL A 36 -11.04 3.91 -13.87
CA VAL A 36 -10.15 4.34 -12.79
C VAL A 36 -10.85 5.31 -11.85
N ASN A 37 -11.58 6.30 -12.36
CA ASN A 37 -12.36 7.22 -11.56
C ASN A 37 -13.36 6.50 -10.65
N ALA A 38 -14.04 5.46 -11.16
CA ALA A 38 -14.95 4.63 -10.37
C ALA A 38 -14.20 3.87 -9.25
N MET A 39 -13.00 3.36 -9.50
CA MET A 39 -12.16 2.72 -8.48
C MET A 39 -11.70 3.72 -7.42
N LEU A 40 -11.29 4.94 -7.83
CA LEU A 40 -10.91 6.01 -6.90
C LEU A 40 -12.09 6.48 -6.04
N TYR A 41 -13.28 6.53 -6.63
CA TYR A 41 -14.52 6.81 -5.90
C TYR A 41 -14.81 5.71 -4.87
N LEU A 42 -14.76 4.44 -5.28
CA LEU A 42 -14.99 3.29 -4.41
C LEU A 42 -14.02 3.25 -3.24
N ILE A 43 -12.71 3.41 -3.50
CA ILE A 43 -11.70 3.37 -2.43
C ILE A 43 -11.88 4.52 -1.44
N LYS A 44 -12.24 5.71 -1.92
CA LYS A 44 -12.43 6.90 -1.09
C LYS A 44 -13.68 6.83 -0.22
N THR A 45 -14.81 6.43 -0.82
CA THR A 45 -16.12 6.42 -0.17
C THR A 45 -16.40 5.15 0.64
N GLY A 46 -15.76 4.04 0.28
CA GLY A 46 -16.00 2.72 0.87
C GLY A 46 -17.32 2.08 0.43
N CYS A 47 -17.95 2.57 -0.63
CA CYS A 47 -19.21 2.00 -1.11
C CYS A 47 -19.02 0.54 -1.56
N GLN A 48 -20.11 -0.22 -1.59
CA GLN A 48 -20.12 -1.56 -2.18
C GLN A 48 -19.99 -1.46 -3.71
N TRP A 49 -19.44 -2.49 -4.36
CA TRP A 49 -19.29 -2.54 -5.83
C TRP A 49 -20.60 -2.24 -6.56
N ARG A 50 -21.72 -2.81 -6.12
CA ARG A 50 -23.04 -2.60 -6.71
C ARG A 50 -23.63 -1.21 -6.45
N MET A 51 -23.04 -0.45 -5.54
CA MET A 51 -23.46 0.90 -5.16
C MET A 51 -22.60 2.00 -5.84
N ILE A 52 -21.75 1.61 -6.78
CA ILE A 52 -21.05 2.59 -7.65
C ILE A 52 -22.12 3.40 -8.41
N PRO A 53 -22.04 4.76 -8.39
CA PRO A 53 -23.00 5.61 -9.08
C PRO A 53 -23.13 5.29 -10.58
N LYS A 54 -24.34 5.50 -11.13
CA LYS A 54 -24.66 5.21 -12.53
C LYS A 54 -23.93 6.11 -13.54
N ASP A 55 -23.34 7.22 -13.06
CA ASP A 55 -22.50 8.11 -13.87
C ASP A 55 -21.16 7.49 -14.27
N PHE A 56 -20.74 6.44 -13.56
CA PHE A 56 -19.59 5.61 -13.90
C PHE A 56 -19.99 4.43 -14.79
N PRO A 57 -19.01 3.76 -15.42
CA PRO A 57 -19.26 2.49 -16.10
C PRO A 57 -19.96 1.46 -15.18
N PRO A 58 -20.73 0.52 -15.74
CA PRO A 58 -21.39 -0.51 -14.95
C PRO A 58 -20.42 -1.20 -13.97
N TYR A 59 -20.88 -1.41 -12.73
CA TYR A 59 -20.01 -1.94 -11.65
C TYR A 59 -19.31 -3.27 -12.01
N ASN A 60 -19.96 -4.12 -12.80
CA ASN A 60 -19.37 -5.38 -13.26
C ASN A 60 -18.17 -5.15 -14.21
N THR A 61 -18.23 -4.10 -15.05
CA THR A 61 -17.10 -3.68 -15.89
C THR A 61 -15.94 -3.16 -15.01
N VAL A 62 -16.25 -2.30 -14.03
CA VAL A 62 -15.23 -1.77 -13.10
C VAL A 62 -14.59 -2.92 -12.31
N TYR A 63 -15.41 -3.84 -11.78
CA TYR A 63 -14.94 -5.00 -11.04
C TYR A 63 -14.10 -5.97 -11.90
N TYR A 64 -14.48 -6.15 -13.19
CA TYR A 64 -13.69 -6.92 -14.15
C TYR A 64 -12.28 -6.35 -14.28
N TYR A 65 -12.14 -5.02 -14.49
CA TYR A 65 -10.82 -4.39 -14.60
C TYR A 65 -10.04 -4.44 -13.29
N PHE A 66 -10.69 -4.28 -12.15
CA PHE A 66 -10.04 -4.46 -10.84
C PHE A 66 -9.44 -5.86 -10.71
N ARG A 67 -10.22 -6.90 -11.01
CA ARG A 67 -9.72 -8.29 -10.96
C ARG A 67 -8.61 -8.54 -11.98
N LYS A 68 -8.78 -8.04 -13.19
CA LYS A 68 -7.79 -8.17 -14.25
C LYS A 68 -6.46 -7.55 -13.84
N TRP A 69 -6.47 -6.28 -13.47
CA TRP A 69 -5.24 -5.56 -13.09
C TRP A 69 -4.59 -6.10 -11.82
N LYS A 70 -5.40 -6.57 -10.85
CA LYS A 70 -4.88 -7.28 -9.68
C LYS A 70 -4.13 -8.56 -10.09
N ASN A 71 -4.74 -9.39 -10.91
CA ASN A 71 -4.17 -10.69 -11.29
C ASN A 71 -2.97 -10.57 -12.24
N GLU A 72 -2.91 -9.51 -13.03
CA GLU A 72 -1.82 -9.23 -13.97
C GLU A 72 -0.69 -8.40 -13.34
N GLY A 73 -0.75 -8.04 -12.05
CA GLY A 73 0.26 -7.23 -11.37
C GLY A 73 0.23 -5.73 -11.71
N VAL A 74 -0.67 -5.29 -12.59
CA VAL A 74 -0.72 -3.90 -13.10
C VAL A 74 -0.90 -2.87 -11.98
N LEU A 75 -1.61 -3.21 -10.89
CA LEU A 75 -1.79 -2.29 -9.76
C LEU A 75 -0.48 -2.08 -8.98
N GLU A 76 0.36 -3.10 -8.91
CA GLU A 76 1.68 -3.00 -8.29
C GLU A 76 2.63 -2.18 -9.18
N ASP A 77 2.68 -2.48 -10.47
CA ASP A 77 3.49 -1.72 -11.45
C ASP A 77 3.09 -0.24 -11.48
N MET A 78 1.80 0.05 -11.41
CA MET A 78 1.28 1.41 -11.31
C MET A 78 1.78 2.11 -10.05
N MET A 79 1.72 1.43 -8.90
CA MET A 79 2.20 1.97 -7.63
C MET A 79 3.70 2.25 -7.68
N ASP A 80 4.50 1.36 -8.25
CA ASP A 80 5.94 1.50 -8.40
C ASP A 80 6.31 2.67 -9.32
N THR A 81 5.72 2.73 -10.49
CA THR A 81 5.95 3.83 -11.44
C THR A 81 5.60 5.19 -10.83
N LEU A 82 4.49 5.26 -10.08
CA LEU A 82 4.10 6.49 -9.40
C LEU A 82 5.09 6.86 -8.28
N ARG A 83 5.57 5.88 -7.50
CA ARG A 83 6.61 6.11 -6.48
C ARG A 83 7.85 6.73 -7.09
N GLU A 84 8.37 6.13 -8.16
CA GLU A 84 9.57 6.64 -8.86
C GLU A 84 9.37 8.08 -9.34
N LYS A 85 8.24 8.36 -9.99
CA LYS A 85 7.91 9.71 -10.47
C LYS A 85 7.83 10.73 -9.33
N VAL A 86 7.18 10.39 -8.21
CA VAL A 86 7.10 11.27 -7.03
C VAL A 86 8.48 11.49 -6.43
N ARG A 87 9.32 10.46 -6.36
CA ARG A 87 10.69 10.59 -5.85
C ARG A 87 11.51 11.57 -6.69
N VAL A 88 11.49 11.38 -8.00
CA VAL A 88 12.21 12.25 -8.94
C VAL A 88 11.69 13.69 -8.88
N SER A 89 10.38 13.90 -8.83
CA SER A 89 9.80 15.25 -8.69
C SER A 89 10.17 15.96 -7.38
N MET A 90 10.51 15.17 -6.33
CA MET A 90 10.99 15.67 -5.03
C MET A 90 12.54 15.75 -4.95
N GLY A 91 13.25 15.67 -6.08
CA GLY A 91 14.71 15.75 -6.13
C GLY A 91 15.42 14.55 -5.52
N LYS A 92 14.77 13.38 -5.50
CA LYS A 92 15.35 12.11 -5.04
C LYS A 92 15.64 11.21 -6.23
N GLU A 93 16.57 10.28 -6.02
CA GLU A 93 16.74 9.19 -6.97
C GLU A 93 15.47 8.34 -7.07
N ASP A 94 15.21 7.75 -8.22
CA ASP A 94 14.05 6.90 -8.51
C ASP A 94 13.91 5.74 -7.52
N THR A 95 15.01 5.05 -7.22
CA THR A 95 15.06 3.94 -6.25
C THR A 95 15.55 4.40 -4.87
N PRO A 96 14.91 3.97 -3.77
CA PRO A 96 15.30 4.32 -2.42
C PRO A 96 16.54 3.54 -1.93
N SER A 97 17.35 4.18 -1.07
CA SER A 97 18.47 3.54 -0.37
C SER A 97 18.16 3.16 1.09
N LEU A 98 17.02 3.62 1.60
CA LEU A 98 16.55 3.37 2.96
C LEU A 98 15.08 3.01 2.93
N GLY A 99 14.73 1.89 3.56
CA GLY A 99 13.37 1.46 3.85
C GLY A 99 13.02 1.64 5.33
N ILE A 100 11.75 1.83 5.63
CA ILE A 100 11.21 1.86 7.00
C ILE A 100 10.06 0.88 7.04
N MET A 101 10.17 -0.15 7.88
CA MET A 101 9.23 -1.26 7.98
C MET A 101 8.37 -1.11 9.23
N ASP A 102 7.07 -1.30 9.08
CA ASP A 102 6.11 -1.38 10.19
C ASP A 102 4.85 -2.11 9.74
N SER A 103 3.96 -2.41 10.70
CA SER A 103 2.67 -3.05 10.46
C SER A 103 1.54 -2.33 11.19
N ARG A 104 0.34 -2.43 10.62
CA ARG A 104 -0.89 -2.09 11.34
C ARG A 104 -1.90 -3.22 11.25
N SER A 105 -2.65 -3.42 12.34
CA SER A 105 -3.78 -4.36 12.36
C SER A 105 -5.06 -3.63 12.01
N VAL A 106 -5.84 -4.19 11.11
CA VAL A 106 -7.10 -3.63 10.61
C VAL A 106 -8.23 -4.63 10.84
N LYS A 107 -9.36 -4.16 11.36
CA LYS A 107 -10.56 -4.97 11.49
C LYS A 107 -11.03 -5.48 10.14
N THR A 108 -11.42 -6.76 10.09
CA THR A 108 -12.16 -7.32 8.94
C THR A 108 -13.66 -7.32 9.23
N SER A 109 -14.45 -7.27 8.16
CA SER A 109 -15.89 -7.49 8.23
C SER A 109 -16.22 -8.94 8.66
N HIS A 110 -17.44 -9.18 9.13
CA HIS A 110 -17.88 -10.51 9.56
C HIS A 110 -17.88 -11.56 8.46
N HIS A 111 -17.98 -11.15 7.20
CA HIS A 111 -18.01 -12.04 6.04
C HIS A 111 -16.62 -12.54 5.59
N VAL A 112 -15.56 -12.08 6.24
CA VAL A 112 -14.19 -12.47 5.92
C VAL A 112 -13.83 -13.67 6.79
N ASP A 113 -13.70 -14.84 6.20
CA ASP A 113 -13.32 -16.08 6.90
C ASP A 113 -11.89 -16.53 6.63
N SER A 114 -11.29 -16.10 5.52
CA SER A 114 -9.89 -16.44 5.16
C SER A 114 -8.91 -15.40 5.70
N ASP A 115 -7.70 -15.85 6.02
CA ASP A 115 -6.55 -15.02 6.40
C ASP A 115 -6.89 -14.00 7.51
N ARG A 116 -7.64 -14.44 8.54
CA ARG A 116 -8.09 -13.61 9.65
C ARG A 116 -7.63 -14.17 10.99
N GLY A 117 -7.00 -13.35 11.81
CA GLY A 117 -6.54 -13.70 13.13
C GLY A 117 -6.89 -12.63 14.18
N ILE A 118 -6.42 -12.82 15.41
CA ILE A 118 -6.58 -11.86 16.51
C ILE A 118 -5.20 -11.34 16.91
N ASP A 119 -4.99 -10.04 16.74
CA ASP A 119 -3.84 -9.34 17.33
C ASP A 119 -4.07 -9.23 18.85
N GLY A 120 -3.34 -10.05 19.61
CA GLY A 120 -3.47 -10.09 21.06
C GLY A 120 -3.09 -8.79 21.77
N ASN A 121 -2.15 -8.02 21.19
CA ASN A 121 -1.68 -6.77 21.77
C ASN A 121 -2.69 -5.64 21.53
N LYS A 122 -3.21 -5.53 20.30
CA LYS A 122 -4.14 -4.45 19.90
C LYS A 122 -5.61 -4.85 20.11
N LYS A 123 -5.89 -6.13 20.45
CA LYS A 123 -7.25 -6.70 20.58
C LYS A 123 -8.10 -6.50 19.32
N ILE A 124 -7.46 -6.60 18.15
CA ILE A 124 -8.12 -6.45 16.85
C ILE A 124 -8.25 -7.81 16.20
N LYS A 125 -9.49 -8.19 15.85
CA LYS A 125 -9.78 -9.36 15.01
C LYS A 125 -9.80 -8.92 13.56
N GLY A 126 -8.82 -9.40 12.76
CA GLY A 126 -8.70 -8.97 11.39
C GLY A 126 -7.41 -9.41 10.70
N ARG A 127 -6.88 -8.54 9.87
CA ARG A 127 -5.64 -8.73 9.12
C ARG A 127 -4.59 -7.71 9.53
N LYS A 128 -3.35 -8.09 9.36
CA LYS A 128 -2.20 -7.20 9.54
C LYS A 128 -1.71 -6.75 8.16
N GLN A 129 -1.58 -5.45 7.99
CA GLN A 129 -1.04 -4.80 6.81
C GLN A 129 0.42 -4.45 7.09
N GLN A 130 1.32 -5.16 6.45
CA GLN A 130 2.76 -4.97 6.54
C GLN A 130 3.21 -4.02 5.44
N ALA A 131 4.06 -3.06 5.73
CA ALA A 131 4.57 -2.12 4.74
C ALA A 131 6.06 -1.84 4.95
N VAL A 132 6.78 -1.71 3.84
CA VAL A 132 8.07 -1.01 3.79
C VAL A 132 7.86 0.25 2.99
N VAL A 133 8.20 1.39 3.56
CA VAL A 133 8.10 2.71 2.89
C VAL A 133 9.48 3.35 2.79
N ASP A 134 9.64 4.26 1.85
CA ASP A 134 10.85 5.07 1.70
C ASP A 134 10.86 6.28 2.66
N THR A 135 11.88 7.13 2.55
CA THR A 135 12.03 8.35 3.37
C THR A 135 10.97 9.43 3.11
N LEU A 136 10.23 9.33 2.02
CA LEU A 136 9.08 10.19 1.72
C LEU A 136 7.76 9.61 2.24
N GLY A 137 7.77 8.37 2.74
CA GLY A 137 6.59 7.62 3.17
C GLY A 137 5.86 6.92 2.02
N LEU A 138 6.53 6.76 0.88
CA LEU A 138 5.95 6.10 -0.28
C LEU A 138 6.18 4.58 -0.20
N PRO A 139 5.18 3.74 -0.52
CA PRO A 139 5.30 2.30 -0.38
C PRO A 139 6.34 1.73 -1.35
N MET A 140 7.24 0.93 -0.81
CA MET A 140 8.18 0.09 -1.55
C MET A 140 7.61 -1.31 -1.73
N ALA A 141 7.06 -1.88 -0.67
CA ALA A 141 6.41 -3.18 -0.66
C ALA A 141 5.29 -3.23 0.37
N LEU A 142 4.26 -3.99 0.07
CA LEU A 142 3.10 -4.22 0.92
C LEU A 142 2.81 -5.72 0.99
N ALA A 143 2.36 -6.20 2.14
CA ALA A 143 1.82 -7.54 2.30
C ALA A 143 0.67 -7.55 3.30
N ILE A 144 -0.18 -8.55 3.19
CA ILE A 144 -1.32 -8.76 4.10
C ILE A 144 -1.29 -10.19 4.59
N HIS A 145 -1.49 -10.36 5.88
CA HIS A 145 -1.57 -11.65 6.54
C HIS A 145 -2.52 -11.60 7.75
N GLU A 146 -2.74 -12.73 8.39
CA GLU A 146 -3.53 -12.82 9.62
C GLU A 146 -2.96 -11.94 10.73
N ALA A 147 -3.85 -11.30 11.51
CA ALA A 147 -3.42 -10.36 12.55
C ALA A 147 -2.68 -11.02 13.74
N ASN A 148 -2.82 -12.33 13.96
CA ASN A 148 -2.10 -13.10 14.98
C ASN A 148 -0.65 -13.42 14.61
N ILE A 149 -0.26 -13.31 13.33
CA ILE A 149 1.11 -13.56 12.90
C ILE A 149 2.02 -12.48 13.47
N HIS A 150 3.14 -12.91 14.08
CA HIS A 150 4.12 -11.98 14.64
C HIS A 150 4.76 -11.11 13.54
N ASP A 151 5.10 -9.85 13.86
CA ASP A 151 5.58 -8.88 12.89
C ASP A 151 6.84 -9.36 12.15
N SER A 152 7.80 -9.98 12.84
CA SER A 152 9.02 -10.53 12.24
C SER A 152 8.75 -11.70 11.28
N VAL A 153 7.70 -12.51 11.53
CA VAL A 153 7.30 -13.61 10.64
C VAL A 153 6.61 -13.09 9.42
N GLY A 154 5.65 -12.17 9.61
CA GLY A 154 4.92 -11.52 8.50
C GLY A 154 5.83 -10.69 7.59
N ALA A 155 6.91 -10.11 8.14
CA ALA A 155 7.89 -9.35 7.37
C ALA A 155 8.57 -10.15 6.25
N VAL A 156 8.70 -11.47 6.40
CA VAL A 156 9.31 -12.32 5.37
C VAL A 156 8.55 -12.20 4.03
N SER A 157 7.23 -12.09 4.06
CA SER A 157 6.42 -11.92 2.85
C SER A 157 6.71 -10.60 2.15
N VAL A 158 6.90 -9.51 2.89
CA VAL A 158 7.26 -8.20 2.34
C VAL A 158 8.68 -8.21 1.76
N VAL A 159 9.63 -8.85 2.45
CA VAL A 159 11.01 -8.99 1.95
C VAL A 159 11.04 -9.71 0.61
N LYS A 160 10.26 -10.80 0.46
CA LYS A 160 10.17 -11.55 -0.81
C LYS A 160 9.68 -10.69 -1.98
N VAL A 161 8.73 -9.77 -1.74
CA VAL A 161 8.23 -8.83 -2.76
C VAL A 161 9.32 -7.84 -3.18
N MET A 162 10.32 -7.58 -2.33
CA MET A 162 11.37 -6.59 -2.59
C MET A 162 12.59 -7.14 -3.35
N ILE A 163 12.70 -8.45 -3.52
CA ILE A 163 13.85 -9.08 -4.19
C ILE A 163 14.00 -8.50 -5.60
N ASP A 164 15.23 -8.14 -5.94
CA ASP A 164 15.64 -7.57 -7.25
C ASP A 164 15.00 -6.23 -7.64
N ARG A 165 14.15 -5.64 -6.78
CA ARG A 165 13.42 -4.39 -7.11
C ARG A 165 14.13 -3.12 -6.67
N PHE A 166 15.02 -3.21 -5.69
CA PHE A 166 15.65 -2.02 -5.07
C PHE A 166 17.18 -2.13 -5.01
N PRO A 167 17.88 -2.00 -6.14
CA PRO A 167 19.35 -2.25 -6.19
C PRO A 167 20.16 -1.27 -5.34
N ARG A 168 19.60 -0.10 -4.99
CA ARG A 168 20.26 0.90 -4.15
C ARG A 168 19.97 0.74 -2.66
N LEU A 169 19.09 -0.20 -2.26
CA LEU A 169 18.70 -0.38 -0.88
C LEU A 169 19.92 -0.82 -0.04
N ARG A 170 20.20 -0.06 1.04
CA ARG A 170 21.32 -0.31 1.95
C ARG A 170 20.87 -0.71 3.34
N LYS A 171 19.71 -0.22 3.76
CA LYS A 171 19.21 -0.40 5.11
C LYS A 171 17.70 -0.40 5.19
N ILE A 172 17.14 -1.24 6.06
CA ILE A 172 15.75 -1.20 6.49
C ILE A 172 15.72 -0.91 7.98
N LEU A 173 15.00 0.13 8.39
CA LEU A 173 14.72 0.44 9.79
C LEU A 173 13.42 -0.24 10.20
N ALA A 174 13.40 -0.84 11.39
CA ALA A 174 12.21 -1.45 11.98
C ALA A 174 12.21 -1.26 13.51
N ASP A 175 11.07 -1.46 14.15
CA ASP A 175 10.98 -1.40 15.61
C ASP A 175 11.30 -2.74 16.28
N GLY A 176 11.20 -2.80 17.63
CA GLY A 176 11.51 -3.98 18.43
C GLY A 176 10.68 -5.22 18.08
N GLY A 177 9.51 -5.09 17.44
CA GLY A 177 8.69 -6.21 16.97
C GLY A 177 9.34 -7.03 15.86
N TYR A 178 10.38 -6.49 15.22
CA TYR A 178 11.13 -7.14 14.13
C TYR A 178 12.47 -7.73 14.56
N GLN A 179 12.69 -7.89 15.86
CA GLN A 179 13.90 -8.51 16.38
C GLN A 179 14.00 -9.98 15.95
N GLY A 180 15.23 -10.43 15.78
CA GLY A 180 15.58 -11.84 15.58
C GLY A 180 16.58 -12.02 14.44
N GLU A 181 17.50 -12.93 14.64
CA GLU A 181 18.55 -13.26 13.66
C GLU A 181 17.98 -13.82 12.35
N THR A 182 16.88 -14.57 12.44
CA THR A 182 16.25 -15.18 11.26
C THR A 182 15.84 -14.13 10.24
N LEU A 183 15.10 -13.09 10.65
CA LEU A 183 14.68 -12.02 9.74
C LEU A 183 15.87 -11.20 9.23
N ALA A 184 16.84 -10.89 10.12
CA ALA A 184 18.04 -10.15 9.73
C ALA A 184 18.86 -10.91 8.68
N ASN A 185 19.00 -12.23 8.85
CA ASN A 185 19.69 -13.09 7.89
C ASN A 185 18.97 -13.19 6.55
N ILE A 186 17.61 -13.27 6.55
CA ILE A 186 16.81 -13.25 5.32
C ILE A 186 17.00 -11.92 4.60
N VAL A 187 16.87 -10.78 5.29
CA VAL A 187 17.06 -9.45 4.70
C VAL A 187 18.46 -9.30 4.11
N LYS A 188 19.48 -9.74 4.83
CA LYS A 188 20.87 -9.68 4.33
C LYS A 188 21.10 -10.59 3.13
N LYS A 189 20.55 -11.81 3.14
CA LYS A 189 20.71 -12.79 2.07
C LYS A 189 19.96 -12.38 0.81
N ASP A 190 18.67 -12.02 0.97
CA ASP A 190 17.75 -11.86 -0.15
C ASP A 190 17.77 -10.43 -0.74
N LEU A 191 18.08 -9.41 0.09
CA LEU A 191 18.10 -8.01 -0.34
C LEU A 191 19.51 -7.38 -0.32
N GLY A 192 20.52 -8.07 0.21
CA GLY A 192 21.87 -7.54 0.32
C GLY A 192 22.01 -6.30 1.21
N CYS A 193 21.03 -6.02 2.08
CA CYS A 193 20.98 -4.83 2.93
C CYS A 193 20.95 -5.17 4.43
N GLU A 194 21.13 -4.15 5.28
CA GLU A 194 21.09 -4.27 6.73
C GLU A 194 19.65 -4.10 7.27
N LEU A 195 19.18 -4.99 8.14
CA LEU A 195 18.01 -4.75 9.00
C LEU A 195 18.49 -4.11 10.31
N SER A 196 18.12 -2.86 10.55
CA SER A 196 18.47 -2.12 11.77
C SER A 196 17.23 -1.99 12.65
N VAL A 197 17.20 -2.80 13.71
CA VAL A 197 16.10 -2.77 14.68
C VAL A 197 16.42 -1.75 15.77
N VAL A 198 15.55 -0.75 15.92
CA VAL A 198 15.69 0.29 16.94
C VAL A 198 14.83 -0.07 18.14
N LEU A 199 15.49 -0.36 19.25
CA LEU A 199 14.82 -0.64 20.52
C LEU A 199 14.36 0.64 21.18
N ARG A 200 13.21 0.58 21.86
CA ARG A 200 12.83 1.64 22.80
C ARG A 200 13.85 1.65 23.95
N PRO A 201 14.31 2.81 24.41
CA PRO A 201 15.09 2.88 25.64
C PRO A 201 14.33 2.19 26.77
N ASN A 202 14.99 1.38 27.57
CA ASN A 202 14.38 0.70 28.71
C ASN A 202 13.56 1.68 29.55
N GLU A 203 12.41 1.24 30.05
CA GLU A 203 11.44 2.04 30.84
C GLU A 203 12.04 2.75 32.07
N SER A 204 13.27 2.40 32.46
CA SER A 204 14.04 3.05 33.52
C SER A 204 14.53 4.47 33.19
N SER A 205 14.61 4.86 31.93
CA SER A 205 14.90 6.24 31.54
C SER A 205 13.59 6.95 31.19
N LYS A 206 13.11 7.82 32.07
CA LYS A 206 11.93 8.71 31.89
C LYS A 206 12.03 9.69 30.70
N LYS A 207 13.00 9.52 29.80
CA LYS A 207 13.15 10.35 28.60
C LYS A 207 12.50 9.67 27.41
N PHE A 208 11.45 10.30 26.90
CA PHE A 208 10.86 9.95 25.62
C PHE A 208 11.93 10.07 24.53
N SER A 209 12.34 8.94 23.95
CA SER A 209 13.26 8.90 22.82
C SER A 209 12.47 8.56 21.54
N VAL A 210 12.45 9.52 20.63
CA VAL A 210 11.84 9.31 19.31
C VAL A 210 12.76 8.40 18.51
N ILE A 211 12.25 7.24 18.08
CA ILE A 211 12.96 6.38 17.14
C ILE A 211 13.13 7.15 15.83
N PRO A 212 14.36 7.44 15.38
CA PRO A 212 14.57 8.24 14.18
C PRO A 212 13.84 7.64 12.98
N LYS A 213 13.03 8.46 12.29
CA LYS A 213 12.31 8.14 11.06
C LYS A 213 11.15 7.13 11.17
N ARG A 214 10.88 6.47 12.30
CA ARG A 214 9.74 5.55 12.43
C ARG A 214 8.39 6.24 12.17
N TRP A 215 8.24 7.48 12.61
CA TRP A 215 7.05 8.28 12.37
C TRP A 215 6.65 8.37 10.88
N ILE A 216 7.60 8.11 9.95
CA ILE A 216 7.34 8.19 8.51
C ILE A 216 6.37 7.10 8.07
N VAL A 217 6.57 5.85 8.49
CA VAL A 217 5.66 4.75 8.14
C VAL A 217 4.32 4.88 8.87
N GLU A 218 4.31 5.35 10.12
CA GLU A 218 3.09 5.68 10.87
C GLU A 218 2.27 6.75 10.13
N ARG A 219 2.92 7.82 9.65
CA ARG A 219 2.30 8.82 8.78
C ARG A 219 1.74 8.22 7.48
N SER A 220 2.44 7.27 6.89
CA SER A 220 1.97 6.60 5.66
C SER A 220 0.69 5.81 5.93
N PHE A 221 0.59 5.14 7.07
CA PHE A 221 -0.65 4.49 7.50
C PHE A 221 -1.75 5.51 7.80
N SER A 222 -1.45 6.66 8.39
CA SER A 222 -2.46 7.71 8.65
C SER A 222 -3.05 8.27 7.35
N TRP A 223 -2.29 8.34 6.26
CA TRP A 223 -2.85 8.75 4.96
C TRP A 223 -3.95 7.80 4.47
N LEU A 224 -3.84 6.50 4.77
CA LEU A 224 -4.83 5.49 4.39
C LEU A 224 -6.15 5.64 5.14
N GLU A 225 -6.17 6.26 6.32
CA GLU A 225 -7.39 6.50 7.09
C GLU A 225 -8.37 7.42 6.37
N ASN A 226 -7.86 8.23 5.43
CA ASN A 226 -8.69 9.04 4.54
C ASN A 226 -9.45 8.24 3.47
N PHE A 227 -9.22 6.92 3.37
CA PHE A 227 -9.85 6.02 2.41
C PHE A 227 -10.71 5.00 3.14
N ARG A 228 -12.02 5.20 3.15
CA ARG A 228 -12.95 4.36 3.94
C ARG A 228 -12.87 2.88 3.60
N ARG A 229 -12.55 2.53 2.34
CA ARG A 229 -12.48 1.13 1.90
C ARG A 229 -11.32 0.35 2.53
N VAL A 230 -10.27 1.03 3.01
CA VAL A 230 -9.10 0.42 3.64
C VAL A 230 -8.99 0.70 5.14
N ALA A 231 -9.92 1.48 5.71
CA ALA A 231 -10.00 1.72 7.15
C ALA A 231 -10.55 0.49 7.91
N ILE A 232 -11.46 -0.23 7.27
CA ILE A 232 -11.93 -1.57 7.64
C ILE A 232 -11.78 -2.44 6.41
N ASP A 233 -11.28 -3.66 6.57
CA ASP A 233 -11.11 -4.59 5.47
C ASP A 233 -12.40 -5.36 5.20
N TYR A 234 -13.03 -5.10 4.07
CA TYR A 234 -14.24 -5.75 3.58
C TYR A 234 -13.96 -6.81 2.52
N GLU A 235 -12.71 -6.97 2.12
CA GLU A 235 -12.36 -7.88 1.04
C GLU A 235 -12.30 -9.32 1.54
N PHE A 236 -12.95 -10.25 0.82
CA PHE A 236 -12.94 -11.65 1.19
C PHE A 236 -11.52 -12.23 1.12
N PHE A 237 -10.78 -11.95 0.04
CA PHE A 237 -9.42 -12.43 -0.17
C PHE A 237 -8.37 -11.37 0.22
N SER A 238 -7.27 -11.79 0.82
CA SER A 238 -6.14 -10.94 1.21
C SER A 238 -5.50 -10.24 0.00
N GLU A 239 -5.44 -10.89 -1.17
CA GLU A 239 -4.93 -10.29 -2.40
C GLU A 239 -5.82 -9.13 -2.90
N SER A 240 -7.13 -9.21 -2.65
CA SER A 240 -8.04 -8.10 -2.98
C SER A 240 -7.86 -6.92 -2.03
N SER A 241 -7.62 -7.21 -0.75
CA SER A 241 -7.27 -6.20 0.24
C SER A 241 -5.94 -5.52 -0.09
N LEU A 242 -4.92 -6.28 -0.51
CA LEU A 242 -3.65 -5.74 -0.99
C LEU A 242 -3.85 -4.81 -2.20
N ALA A 243 -4.64 -5.23 -3.18
CA ALA A 243 -4.97 -4.42 -4.35
C ALA A 243 -5.66 -3.09 -3.98
N MET A 244 -6.55 -3.10 -2.96
CA MET A 244 -7.15 -1.87 -2.44
C MET A 244 -6.11 -0.93 -1.82
N LEU A 245 -5.12 -1.46 -1.10
CA LEU A 245 -4.00 -0.65 -0.59
C LEU A 245 -3.17 -0.04 -1.72
N GLN A 246 -2.87 -0.81 -2.75
CA GLN A 246 -2.12 -0.34 -3.92
C GLN A 246 -2.85 0.82 -4.62
N ILE A 247 -4.17 0.72 -4.81
CA ILE A 247 -4.99 1.80 -5.38
C ILE A 247 -4.99 3.03 -4.45
N ALA A 248 -5.14 2.85 -3.13
CA ALA A 248 -5.14 3.95 -2.18
C ALA A 248 -3.81 4.71 -2.17
N PHE A 249 -2.68 4.00 -2.13
CA PHE A 249 -1.36 4.63 -2.21
C PHE A 249 -1.12 5.28 -3.57
N SER A 250 -1.57 4.68 -4.66
CA SER A 250 -1.51 5.31 -6.00
C SER A 250 -2.29 6.63 -6.04
N ALA A 251 -3.47 6.68 -5.44
CA ALA A 251 -4.25 7.91 -5.32
C ALA A 251 -3.52 8.99 -4.49
N ILE A 252 -2.80 8.60 -3.43
CA ILE A 252 -1.98 9.51 -2.63
C ILE A 252 -0.82 10.06 -3.47
N MET A 253 -0.14 9.20 -4.20
CA MET A 253 1.02 9.57 -5.02
C MET A 253 0.64 10.46 -6.20
N LEU A 254 -0.50 10.20 -6.85
CA LEU A 254 -1.05 11.06 -7.91
C LEU A 254 -1.31 12.49 -7.44
N LYS A 255 -1.70 12.69 -6.17
CA LYS A 255 -1.88 14.04 -5.59
C LYS A 255 -0.56 14.75 -5.31
N LYS A 256 0.54 14.04 -5.19
CA LYS A 256 1.88 14.60 -4.95
C LYS A 256 2.60 15.00 -6.24
N LEU A 257 2.09 14.57 -7.39
CA LEU A 257 2.64 14.88 -8.72
C LEU A 257 2.01 16.12 -9.37
N LEU A 258 1.14 16.81 -8.63
CA LEU A 258 0.46 18.05 -9.06
C LEU A 258 1.19 19.27 -8.57
#